data_4832340e29b7b9f72edd80e669014b57
#
_entry.id   4832340e29b7b9f72edd80e669014b57
#
_cell.length_a   1.000
_cell.length_b   1.000
_cell.length_c   1.000
_cell.angle_alpha   90.00
_cell.angle_beta   90.00
_cell.angle_gamma   90.00
#
_symmetry.space_group_name_H-M   'P 1'
#
loop_
_entity.id
_entity.type
_entity.pdbx_description
1 polymer ?
#
loop_
_entity_poly.entity_id
_entity_poly.type
_entity_poly.pdbx_seq_one_letter_code
_entity_poly.pdbx_strand_id
1 'polypeptide(L)'
;MLRNFKKTEIKEKTEIEKELDTIRILMNKLTQDNYDTIIQHIKTSIEKIKETPSFEQVISLLFKIALSNRFYSEIYAKLYTDLNDEYPSLKEYFNNTLETYMELFKIIESCDPNKDYDKFCNINKQNENRRSITTFLVNCMKFNVIHDAK
;
A
#
# COMPACT_ATOMS: atom_id res chain seq x y z
N MET A 1 -28.77 13.93 34.34
CA MET A 1 -28.77 14.08 32.89
C MET A 1 -28.24 12.81 32.24
N LEU A 2 -29.13 12.08 31.60
CA LEU A 2 -28.74 10.90 30.81
C LEU A 2 -28.16 11.41 29.50
N ARG A 3 -26.84 11.21 29.30
CA ARG A 3 -26.21 11.43 28.00
C ARG A 3 -26.76 10.39 27.03
N ASN A 4 -27.53 10.83 26.04
CA ASN A 4 -27.93 9.99 24.93
C ASN A 4 -26.67 9.66 24.12
N PHE A 5 -26.08 8.49 24.39
CA PHE A 5 -25.09 7.89 23.49
C PHE A 5 -25.86 7.46 22.23
N LYS A 6 -25.72 8.20 21.14
CA LYS A 6 -26.12 7.68 19.84
C LYS A 6 -25.29 6.41 19.62
N LYS A 7 -25.93 5.26 19.63
CA LYS A 7 -25.33 4.03 19.12
C LYS A 7 -24.87 4.33 17.70
N THR A 8 -23.58 4.29 17.48
CA THR A 8 -23.03 4.32 16.12
C THR A 8 -23.57 3.07 15.45
N GLU A 9 -24.44 3.22 14.48
CA GLU A 9 -24.88 2.10 13.66
C GLU A 9 -23.66 1.55 12.95
N ILE A 10 -23.23 0.36 13.34
CA ILE A 10 -22.18 -0.37 12.63
C ILE A 10 -22.82 -0.85 11.34
N LYS A 11 -22.53 -0.15 10.22
CA LYS A 11 -22.94 -0.61 8.90
C LYS A 11 -22.26 -1.96 8.65
N GLU A 12 -23.05 -2.96 8.28
CA GLU A 12 -22.49 -4.22 7.82
C GLU A 12 -21.65 -3.98 6.57
N LYS A 13 -20.39 -4.49 6.60
CA LYS A 13 -19.49 -4.40 5.45
C LYS A 13 -20.01 -5.28 4.33
N THR A 14 -19.89 -4.80 3.09
CA THR A 14 -20.14 -5.62 1.91
C THR A 14 -19.13 -6.76 1.81
N GLU A 15 -19.42 -7.81 1.05
CA GLU A 15 -18.48 -8.92 0.83
C GLU A 15 -17.16 -8.44 0.23
N ILE A 16 -17.21 -7.46 -0.67
CA ILE A 16 -16.02 -6.84 -1.28
C ILE A 16 -15.17 -6.14 -0.22
N GLU A 17 -15.78 -5.38 0.68
CA GLU A 17 -15.08 -4.71 1.78
C GLU A 17 -14.42 -5.71 2.73
N LYS A 18 -15.07 -6.84 3.00
CA LYS A 18 -14.50 -7.93 3.81
C LYS A 18 -13.28 -8.54 3.13
N GLU A 19 -13.32 -8.76 1.82
CA GLU A 19 -12.18 -9.29 1.08
C GLU A 19 -11.01 -8.30 1.04
N LEU A 20 -11.27 -7.00 0.87
CA LEU A 20 -10.24 -5.97 0.96
C LEU A 20 -9.60 -5.89 2.35
N ASP A 21 -10.41 -6.00 3.41
CA ASP A 21 -9.89 -6.06 4.78
C ASP A 21 -9.04 -7.31 5.01
N THR A 22 -9.45 -8.45 4.46
CA THR A 22 -8.68 -9.69 4.51
C THR A 22 -7.32 -9.52 3.83
N ILE A 23 -7.28 -8.95 2.64
CA ILE A 23 -6.03 -8.66 1.90
C ILE A 23 -5.14 -7.73 2.73
N ARG A 24 -5.68 -6.67 3.31
CA ARG A 24 -4.95 -5.74 4.17
C ARG A 24 -4.31 -6.44 5.38
N ILE A 25 -5.09 -7.28 6.07
CA ILE A 25 -4.60 -8.04 7.22
C ILE A 25 -3.49 -9.01 6.81
N LEU A 26 -3.66 -9.70 5.69
CA LEU A 26 -2.66 -10.63 5.16
C LEU A 26 -1.37 -9.91 4.78
N MET A 27 -1.46 -8.76 4.12
CA MET A 27 -0.28 -7.94 3.80
C MET A 27 0.47 -7.50 5.06
N ASN A 28 -0.24 -7.10 6.12
CA ASN A 28 0.37 -6.70 7.39
C ASN A 28 1.04 -7.86 8.15
N LYS A 29 0.64 -9.10 7.90
CA LYS A 29 1.23 -10.30 8.49
C LYS A 29 2.37 -10.89 7.67
N LEU A 30 2.65 -10.35 6.51
CA LEU A 30 3.61 -10.89 5.55
C LEU A 30 5.03 -10.86 6.11
N THR A 31 5.70 -12.03 6.09
CA THR A 31 7.11 -12.22 6.43
C THR A 31 7.75 -13.15 5.40
N GLN A 32 9.07 -13.27 5.42
CA GLN A 32 9.76 -14.21 4.53
C GLN A 32 9.35 -15.66 4.82
N ASP A 33 9.13 -16.00 6.08
CA ASP A 33 8.80 -17.37 6.50
C ASP A 33 7.40 -17.81 6.07
N ASN A 34 6.44 -16.90 6.00
CA ASN A 34 5.06 -17.17 5.65
C ASN A 34 4.66 -16.68 4.24
N TYR A 35 5.61 -16.21 3.46
CA TYR A 35 5.34 -15.55 2.18
C TYR A 35 4.50 -16.43 1.24
N ASP A 36 4.89 -17.66 1.01
CA ASP A 36 4.21 -18.56 0.05
C ASP A 36 2.77 -18.86 0.49
N THR A 37 2.54 -19.05 1.78
CA THR A 37 1.21 -19.27 2.33
C THR A 37 0.34 -18.02 2.23
N ILE A 38 0.88 -16.87 2.63
CA ILE A 38 0.15 -15.60 2.63
C ILE A 38 -0.21 -15.17 1.20
N ILE A 39 0.70 -15.30 0.24
CA ILE A 39 0.43 -14.90 -1.15
C ILE A 39 -0.69 -15.74 -1.76
N GLN A 40 -0.79 -17.03 -1.45
CA GLN A 40 -1.90 -17.88 -1.92
C GLN A 40 -3.24 -17.41 -1.35
N HIS A 41 -3.28 -17.06 -0.08
CA HIS A 41 -4.49 -16.49 0.55
C HIS A 41 -4.88 -15.13 -0.06
N ILE A 42 -3.90 -14.27 -0.34
CA ILE A 42 -4.15 -13.00 -1.01
C ILE A 42 -4.72 -13.24 -2.41
N LYS A 43 -4.15 -14.14 -3.19
CA LYS A 43 -4.66 -14.49 -4.52
C LYS A 43 -6.09 -15.03 -4.47
N THR A 44 -6.42 -15.85 -3.48
CA THR A 44 -7.79 -16.36 -3.28
C THR A 44 -8.77 -15.21 -3.05
N SER A 45 -8.42 -14.23 -2.24
CA SER A 45 -9.26 -13.03 -2.03
C SER A 45 -9.35 -12.15 -3.28
N ILE A 46 -8.25 -12.00 -4.03
CA ILE A 46 -8.22 -11.24 -5.28
C ILE A 46 -9.16 -11.87 -6.32
N GLU A 47 -9.18 -13.20 -6.44
CA GLU A 47 -10.08 -13.90 -7.39
C GLU A 47 -11.55 -13.54 -7.18
N LYS A 48 -11.96 -13.22 -5.96
CA LYS A 48 -13.33 -12.82 -5.63
C LYS A 48 -13.65 -11.38 -6.04
N ILE A 49 -12.66 -10.52 -6.19
CA ILE A 49 -12.85 -9.08 -6.44
C ILE A 49 -12.26 -8.59 -7.76
N LYS A 50 -11.52 -9.41 -8.49
CA LYS A 50 -10.80 -9.01 -9.72
C LYS A 50 -11.71 -8.47 -10.84
N GLU A 51 -12.96 -8.91 -10.89
CA GLU A 51 -13.95 -8.44 -11.85
C GLU A 51 -14.75 -7.22 -11.35
N THR A 52 -14.41 -6.68 -10.19
CA THR A 52 -15.07 -5.53 -9.58
C THR A 52 -14.21 -4.28 -9.70
N PRO A 53 -14.82 -3.06 -9.66
CA PRO A 53 -14.05 -1.81 -9.63
C PRO A 53 -13.13 -1.68 -8.41
N SER A 54 -13.39 -2.44 -7.35
CA SER A 54 -12.58 -2.44 -6.13
C SER A 54 -11.23 -3.14 -6.27
N PHE A 55 -10.97 -3.81 -7.39
CA PHE A 55 -9.68 -4.48 -7.65
C PHE A 55 -8.50 -3.49 -7.61
N GLU A 56 -8.66 -2.29 -8.11
CA GLU A 56 -7.62 -1.25 -8.06
C GLU A 56 -7.21 -0.88 -6.62
N GLN A 57 -8.11 -1.04 -5.64
CA GLN A 57 -7.84 -0.74 -4.24
C GLN A 57 -6.77 -1.64 -3.64
N VAL A 58 -6.52 -2.81 -4.21
CA VAL A 58 -5.44 -3.71 -3.80
C VAL A 58 -4.09 -3.00 -3.90
N ILE A 59 -3.86 -2.28 -5.00
CA ILE A 59 -2.63 -1.51 -5.19
C ILE A 59 -2.55 -0.34 -4.21
N SER A 60 -3.65 0.37 -3.98
CA SER A 60 -3.70 1.44 -2.98
C SER A 60 -3.35 0.94 -1.57
N LEU A 61 -3.85 -0.23 -1.19
CA LEU A 61 -3.51 -0.89 0.08
C LEU A 61 -2.01 -1.22 0.15
N LEU A 62 -1.45 -1.78 -0.92
CA LEU A 62 -0.05 -2.14 -1.00
C LEU A 62 0.85 -0.92 -0.81
N PHE A 63 0.57 0.18 -1.49
CA PHE A 63 1.32 1.43 -1.33
C PHE A 63 1.23 1.97 0.10
N LYS A 64 0.05 1.99 0.70
CA LYS A 64 -0.13 2.46 2.08
C LYS A 64 0.69 1.65 3.08
N ILE A 65 0.71 0.34 2.93
CA ILE A 65 1.46 -0.56 3.82
C ILE A 65 2.97 -0.41 3.58
N ALA A 66 3.40 -0.35 2.33
CA ALA A 66 4.81 -0.14 1.98
C ALA A 66 5.35 1.20 2.50
N LEU A 67 4.53 2.25 2.49
CA LEU A 67 4.87 3.56 3.06
C LEU A 67 5.00 3.52 4.59
N SER A 68 4.17 2.72 5.26
CA SER A 68 4.17 2.58 6.71
C SER A 68 5.31 1.71 7.22
N ASN A 69 5.82 0.79 6.40
CA ASN A 69 6.78 -0.23 6.78
C ASN A 69 7.98 -0.27 5.83
N ARG A 70 8.76 0.82 5.78
CA ARG A 70 9.93 0.94 4.88
C ARG A 70 10.91 -0.23 4.98
N PHE A 71 11.13 -0.76 6.19
CA PHE A 71 12.06 -1.87 6.42
C PHE A 71 11.61 -3.18 5.76
N TYR A 72 10.32 -3.33 5.48
CA TYR A 72 9.74 -4.48 4.80
C TYR A 72 9.45 -4.22 3.32
N SER A 73 9.94 -3.11 2.76
CA SER A 73 9.61 -2.71 1.39
C SER A 73 10.06 -3.74 0.34
N GLU A 74 11.13 -4.47 0.59
CA GLU A 74 11.62 -5.53 -0.32
C GLU A 74 10.58 -6.65 -0.46
N ILE A 75 9.98 -7.11 0.63
CA ILE A 75 8.97 -8.16 0.59
C ILE A 75 7.67 -7.69 -0.08
N TYR A 76 7.30 -6.43 0.09
CA TYR A 76 6.15 -5.84 -0.61
C TYR A 76 6.41 -5.65 -2.09
N ALA A 77 7.64 -5.31 -2.48
CA ALA A 77 8.04 -5.24 -3.88
C ALA A 77 7.98 -6.61 -4.55
N LYS A 78 8.42 -7.65 -3.85
CA LYS A 78 8.29 -9.03 -4.32
C LYS A 78 6.83 -9.44 -4.46
N LEU A 79 5.99 -9.10 -3.48
CA LEU A 79 4.55 -9.34 -3.53
C LEU A 79 3.91 -8.69 -4.76
N TYR A 80 4.21 -7.42 -5.00
CA TYR A 80 3.70 -6.73 -6.19
C TYR A 80 4.15 -7.42 -7.47
N THR A 81 5.41 -7.77 -7.58
CA THR A 81 5.97 -8.43 -8.78
C THR A 81 5.27 -9.76 -9.05
N ASP A 82 5.09 -10.58 -8.02
CA ASP A 82 4.43 -11.88 -8.16
C ASP A 82 2.93 -11.74 -8.49
N LEU A 83 2.26 -10.76 -7.89
CA LEU A 83 0.86 -10.46 -8.21
C LEU A 83 0.70 -9.90 -9.63
N ASN A 84 1.61 -9.05 -10.07
CA ASN A 84 1.55 -8.48 -11.42
C ASN A 84 1.81 -9.54 -12.50
N ASP A 85 2.64 -10.55 -12.24
CA ASP A 85 2.86 -11.67 -13.15
C ASP A 85 1.57 -12.48 -13.39
N GLU A 86 0.74 -12.64 -12.37
CA GLU A 86 -0.53 -13.35 -12.47
C GLU A 86 -1.70 -12.45 -12.90
N TYR A 87 -1.67 -11.19 -12.48
CA TYR A 87 -2.70 -10.19 -12.78
C TYR A 87 -2.09 -8.97 -13.49
N PRO A 88 -1.79 -9.05 -14.80
CA PRO A 88 -1.09 -7.98 -15.52
C PRO A 88 -1.79 -6.61 -15.50
N SER A 89 -3.12 -6.59 -15.33
CA SER A 89 -3.89 -5.35 -15.20
C SER A 89 -3.51 -4.50 -13.98
N LEU A 90 -2.88 -5.10 -12.96
CA LEU A 90 -2.37 -4.36 -11.80
C LEU A 90 -1.31 -3.33 -12.17
N LYS A 91 -0.59 -3.53 -13.27
CA LYS A 91 0.42 -2.60 -13.75
C LYS A 91 -0.14 -1.21 -14.03
N GLU A 92 -1.33 -1.15 -14.64
CA GLU A 92 -2.01 0.12 -14.91
C GLU A 92 -2.40 0.83 -13.60
N TYR A 93 -3.00 0.10 -12.67
CA TYR A 93 -3.35 0.64 -11.35
C TYR A 93 -2.11 1.08 -10.57
N PHE A 94 -1.03 0.32 -10.67
CA PHE A 94 0.25 0.69 -10.07
C PHE A 94 0.77 2.01 -10.63
N ASN A 95 0.79 2.19 -11.93
CA ASN A 95 1.25 3.41 -12.58
C ASN A 95 0.38 4.61 -12.18
N ASN A 96 -0.94 4.46 -12.17
CA ASN A 96 -1.87 5.51 -11.76
C ASN A 96 -1.67 5.94 -10.31
N THR A 97 -1.48 4.97 -9.41
CA THR A 97 -1.20 5.23 -8.00
C THR A 97 0.16 5.89 -7.83
N LEU A 98 1.17 5.43 -8.56
CA LEU A 98 2.50 6.02 -8.55
C LEU A 98 2.47 7.49 -8.97
N GLU A 99 1.76 7.85 -10.03
CA GLU A 99 1.61 9.24 -10.46
C GLU A 99 1.07 10.13 -9.34
N THR A 100 0.07 9.64 -8.60
CA THR A 100 -0.48 10.33 -7.43
C THR A 100 0.58 10.60 -6.37
N TYR A 101 1.42 9.61 -6.06
CA TYR A 101 2.50 9.78 -5.08
C TYR A 101 3.67 10.63 -5.61
N MET A 102 3.90 10.65 -6.91
CA MET A 102 4.96 11.49 -7.50
C MET A 102 4.70 12.99 -7.34
N GLU A 103 3.46 13.39 -7.07
CA GLU A 103 3.15 14.77 -6.71
C GLU A 103 3.91 15.25 -5.46
N LEU A 104 4.25 14.33 -4.54
CA LEU A 104 5.06 14.65 -3.35
C LEU A 104 6.46 15.17 -3.67
N PHE A 105 6.98 14.88 -4.88
CA PHE A 105 8.33 15.28 -5.30
C PHE A 105 8.35 16.60 -6.05
N LYS A 106 7.20 17.15 -6.44
CA LYS A 106 7.11 18.40 -7.20
C LYS A 106 7.50 19.62 -6.38
N ILE A 107 7.14 19.63 -5.10
CA ILE A 107 7.43 20.73 -4.19
C ILE A 107 8.07 20.14 -2.93
N ILE A 108 9.33 20.51 -2.68
CA ILE A 108 10.04 20.16 -1.45
C ILE A 108 10.18 21.42 -0.63
N GLU A 109 9.50 21.45 0.51
CA GLU A 109 9.51 22.57 1.43
C GLU A 109 10.45 22.32 2.61
N SER A 110 10.91 23.41 3.22
CA SER A 110 11.61 23.39 4.49
C SER A 110 11.00 24.40 5.45
N CYS A 111 11.08 24.15 6.75
CA CYS A 111 10.54 25.04 7.77
C CYS A 111 11.39 24.99 9.04
N ASP A 112 11.58 26.15 9.66
CA ASP A 112 12.21 26.25 10.98
C ASP A 112 11.25 25.75 12.06
N PRO A 113 11.59 24.73 12.87
CA PRO A 113 10.71 24.22 13.93
C PRO A 113 10.36 25.28 14.99
N ASN A 114 11.21 26.29 15.15
CA ASN A 114 10.98 27.39 16.12
C ASN A 114 9.93 28.40 15.63
N LYS A 115 9.65 28.43 14.32
CA LYS A 115 8.67 29.35 13.72
C LYS A 115 7.30 28.72 13.58
N ASP A 116 7.22 27.48 13.12
CA ASP A 116 5.99 26.72 12.94
C ASP A 116 6.27 25.23 13.11
N TYR A 117 6.06 24.74 14.32
CA TYR A 117 6.34 23.35 14.68
C TYR A 117 5.42 22.35 13.96
N ASP A 118 4.14 22.68 13.80
CA ASP A 118 3.18 21.79 13.13
C ASP A 118 3.52 21.63 11.64
N LYS A 119 3.89 22.73 10.98
CA LYS A 119 4.36 22.70 9.59
C LYS A 119 5.66 21.88 9.46
N PHE A 120 6.59 22.06 10.38
CA PHE A 120 7.84 21.28 10.42
C PHE A 120 7.57 19.78 10.54
N CYS A 121 6.66 19.36 11.43
CA CYS A 121 6.26 17.96 11.58
C CYS A 121 5.61 17.40 10.32
N ASN A 122 4.74 18.17 9.66
CA ASN A 122 4.12 17.75 8.40
C ASN A 122 5.13 17.57 7.27
N ILE A 123 6.11 18.45 7.16
CA ILE A 123 7.20 18.36 6.17
C ILE A 123 8.04 17.11 6.43
N ASN A 124 8.38 16.81 7.68
CA ASN A 124 9.12 15.60 8.05
C ASN A 124 8.34 14.35 7.67
N LYS A 125 7.04 14.32 7.89
CA LYS A 125 6.18 13.21 7.49
C LYS A 125 6.17 13.02 5.97
N GLN A 126 6.09 14.10 5.21
CA GLN A 126 6.19 14.05 3.75
C GLN A 126 7.55 13.53 3.28
N ASN A 127 8.64 13.94 3.95
CA ASN A 127 9.98 13.46 3.65
C ASN A 127 10.12 11.96 3.92
N GLU A 128 9.55 11.45 5.01
CA GLU A 128 9.51 10.02 5.30
C GLU A 128 8.71 9.26 4.24
N ASN A 129 7.58 9.78 3.79
CA ASN A 129 6.81 9.21 2.70
C ASN A 129 7.62 9.13 1.40
N ARG A 130 8.36 10.19 1.06
CA ARG A 130 9.25 10.21 -0.12
C ARG A 130 10.33 9.14 -0.02
N ARG A 131 10.97 8.99 1.14
CA ARG A 131 11.98 7.95 1.38
C ARG A 131 11.39 6.55 1.23
N SER A 132 10.21 6.33 1.81
CA SER A 132 9.53 5.05 1.74
C SER A 132 9.12 4.68 0.31
N ILE A 133 8.59 5.62 -0.46
CA ILE A 133 8.25 5.43 -1.87
C ILE A 133 9.52 5.11 -2.68
N THR A 134 10.57 5.90 -2.50
CA THR A 134 11.84 5.68 -3.21
C THR A 134 12.40 4.29 -2.92
N THR A 135 12.43 3.89 -1.66
CA THR A 135 12.90 2.56 -1.25
C THR A 135 12.05 1.45 -1.89
N PHE A 136 10.73 1.59 -1.87
CA PHE A 136 9.82 0.63 -2.48
C PHE A 136 10.02 0.51 -4.00
N LEU A 137 10.14 1.63 -4.69
CA LEU A 137 10.35 1.66 -6.14
C LEU A 137 11.70 1.06 -6.55
N VAL A 138 12.75 1.35 -5.80
CA VAL A 138 14.07 0.75 -6.03
C VAL A 138 14.00 -0.78 -5.88
N ASN A 139 13.32 -1.27 -4.87
CA ASN A 139 13.12 -2.71 -4.69
C ASN A 139 12.26 -3.31 -5.81
N CYS A 140 11.23 -2.64 -6.29
CA CYS A 140 10.45 -3.08 -7.44
C CYS A 140 11.30 -3.19 -8.71
N MET A 141 12.16 -2.21 -8.97
CA MET A 141 13.09 -2.22 -10.10
C MET A 141 14.09 -3.38 -9.98
N LYS A 142 14.58 -3.63 -8.78
CA LYS A 142 15.52 -4.73 -8.50
C LYS A 142 14.90 -6.09 -8.86
N PHE A 143 13.65 -6.35 -8.51
CA PHE A 143 12.97 -7.58 -8.87
C PHE A 143 12.68 -7.69 -10.36
N ASN A 144 12.32 -6.61 -11.04
CA ASN A 144 12.12 -6.58 -12.48
C ASN A 144 13.43 -6.89 -13.23
N VAL A 145 14.56 -6.33 -12.81
CA VAL A 145 15.88 -6.64 -13.40
C VAL A 145 16.25 -8.12 -13.21
N ILE A 146 15.92 -8.72 -12.07
CA ILE A 146 16.15 -10.15 -11.83
C ILE A 146 15.28 -11.00 -12.75
N HIS A 147 14.04 -10.61 -13.01
CA HIS A 147 13.16 -11.32 -13.93
C HIS A 147 13.62 -11.23 -15.38
N ASP A 148 14.09 -10.08 -15.81
CA ASP A 148 14.58 -9.85 -17.17
C ASP A 148 15.91 -10.59 -17.46
N ALA A 149 16.66 -10.92 -16.42
CA ALA A 149 17.94 -11.65 -16.53
C ALA A 149 17.78 -13.18 -16.65
N LYS A 150 16.58 -13.68 -16.53
CA LYS A 150 16.27 -15.11 -16.72
C LYS A 150 15.76 -15.36 -18.12
#